data_c690b2c3e261b5ee292fa8c2f7fb83ce
#
_entry.id   c690b2c3e261b5ee292fa8c2f7fb83ce
#
_cell.length_a   1.000
_cell.length_b   1.000
_cell.length_c   1.000
_cell.angle_alpha   90.00
_cell.angle_beta   90.00
_cell.angle_gamma   90.00
#
_symmetry.space_group_name_H-M   'P 1'
#
loop_
_entity.id
_entity.type
_entity.pdbx_description
1 polymer ?
#
loop_
_entity_poly.entity_id
_entity_poly.type
_entity_poly.pdbx_seq_one_letter_code
_entity_poly.pdbx_strand_id
1 'polypeptide(L)'
;MKFVLRSLAVAALLMGFSAPSFGASAWDAVLAKARGETVYWNAWGGDGRTNAFIDWVSQEMQARYGVTVRQVKLSDTSEAVTRVLAEKTAGRDKDGSIDLIWINGPNFLSMKSKGLLYGPFADALPNIRFVDTTTKQSNVIDFTIPVEGMESPWRLAQFVFIYDSARVKEAPHTIPDFLTWAKAHPGRFTHPDVHDFMGATFLKQALLELTPDPERLQHPADDADFAAATAPLWAWYENLRPSLWREGKQFPASGPAERQLLNDGEIDIGLSFDPAEAAASSQSGLLPQSVRTYALSGGTIGNTSFVAIPYNSPHKDAAMALANFLLDPATQAHAQDIRVLGSFTVLDFLKMSPEQQKLFADLPSNPALPTNAVLGKVLLEPHPSWMTRITEEWTRRYVR
;
A
#
# COMPACT_ATOMS: atom_id res chain seq x y z
N MET A 1 -49.59 68.66 -26.24
CA MET A 1 -48.53 68.27 -25.28
C MET A 1 -47.98 66.89 -25.72
N LYS A 2 -46.84 66.87 -26.35
CA LYS A 2 -46.22 65.66 -26.87
C LYS A 2 -45.10 65.24 -25.93
N PHE A 3 -45.24 64.07 -25.27
CA PHE A 3 -44.15 63.45 -24.47
C PHE A 3 -43.25 62.60 -25.38
N VAL A 4 -41.97 62.93 -25.38
CA VAL A 4 -40.95 62.19 -26.08
C VAL A 4 -40.29 61.25 -25.05
N LEU A 5 -40.46 59.90 -25.18
CA LEU A 5 -39.67 58.90 -24.44
C LEU A 5 -38.31 58.74 -25.10
N ARG A 6 -37.27 59.02 -24.36
CA ARG A 6 -35.91 58.68 -24.73
C ARG A 6 -35.55 57.28 -24.14
N SER A 7 -35.38 56.34 -25.00
CA SER A 7 -34.82 54.98 -24.62
C SER A 7 -33.32 55.10 -24.46
N LEU A 8 -32.80 54.84 -23.25
CA LEU A 8 -31.38 54.58 -23.02
C LEU A 8 -31.12 53.08 -23.24
N ALA A 9 -30.31 52.78 -24.24
CA ALA A 9 -29.73 51.45 -24.44
C ALA A 9 -28.49 51.31 -23.56
N VAL A 10 -28.53 50.44 -22.56
CA VAL A 10 -27.38 50.05 -21.75
C VAL A 10 -26.69 48.86 -22.47
N ALA A 11 -25.53 49.14 -23.07
CA ALA A 11 -24.66 48.09 -23.61
C ALA A 11 -23.90 47.45 -22.45
N ALA A 12 -24.30 46.23 -22.06
CA ALA A 12 -23.54 45.41 -21.12
C ALA A 12 -22.31 44.82 -21.84
N LEU A 13 -21.11 45.34 -21.54
CA LEU A 13 -19.84 44.74 -21.92
C LEU A 13 -19.64 43.46 -21.08
N LEU A 14 -19.89 42.29 -21.64
CA LEU A 14 -19.46 41.02 -21.10
C LEU A 14 -17.92 40.92 -21.28
N MET A 15 -17.15 41.33 -20.27
CA MET A 15 -15.76 40.96 -20.15
C MET A 15 -15.69 39.48 -19.78
N GLY A 16 -15.43 38.66 -20.78
CA GLY A 16 -15.06 37.25 -20.55
C GLY A 16 -13.75 37.18 -19.78
N PHE A 17 -13.82 36.93 -18.48
CA PHE A 17 -12.66 36.51 -17.73
C PHE A 17 -12.30 35.09 -18.18
N SER A 18 -11.33 34.98 -19.14
CA SER A 18 -10.62 33.73 -19.36
C SER A 18 -9.78 33.47 -18.12
N ALA A 19 -10.19 32.52 -17.29
CA ALA A 19 -9.34 32.03 -16.23
C ALA A 19 -8.06 31.49 -16.86
N PRO A 20 -6.87 31.92 -16.41
CA PRO A 20 -5.62 31.40 -16.96
C PRO A 20 -5.53 29.90 -16.67
N SER A 21 -5.30 29.12 -17.72
CA SER A 21 -4.96 27.70 -17.65
C SER A 21 -3.54 27.56 -17.06
N PHE A 22 -3.41 27.77 -15.74
CA PHE A 22 -2.11 27.72 -15.04
C PHE A 22 -1.56 26.31 -14.87
N GLY A 23 -2.35 25.25 -15.16
CA GLY A 23 -1.94 23.87 -14.87
C GLY A 23 -0.98 23.24 -15.89
N ALA A 24 -1.23 23.42 -17.18
CA ALA A 24 -0.47 22.75 -18.23
C ALA A 24 0.98 23.27 -18.34
N SER A 25 1.19 24.58 -18.29
CA SER A 25 2.52 25.18 -18.44
C SER A 25 3.49 24.87 -17.28
N ALA A 26 2.96 24.74 -16.06
CA ALA A 26 3.79 24.39 -14.89
C ALA A 26 4.23 22.92 -14.94
N TRP A 27 3.34 22.02 -15.35
CA TRP A 27 3.66 20.59 -15.49
C TRP A 27 4.60 20.32 -16.65
N ASP A 28 4.44 21.02 -17.79
CA ASP A 28 5.36 20.91 -18.92
C ASP A 28 6.79 21.31 -18.54
N ALA A 29 6.95 22.31 -17.64
CA ALA A 29 8.24 22.70 -17.10
C ALA A 29 8.87 21.58 -16.24
N VAL A 30 8.06 20.86 -15.43
CA VAL A 30 8.52 19.68 -14.67
C VAL A 30 9.01 18.60 -15.63
N LEU A 31 8.23 18.25 -16.67
CA LEU A 31 8.61 17.23 -17.64
C LEU A 31 9.86 17.63 -18.46
N ALA A 32 10.01 18.91 -18.78
CA ALA A 32 11.19 19.38 -19.49
C ALA A 32 12.49 19.25 -18.68
N LYS A 33 12.42 19.49 -17.36
CA LYS A 33 13.55 19.29 -16.44
C LYS A 33 13.82 17.81 -16.18
N ALA A 34 12.76 17.01 -16.05
CA ALA A 34 12.87 15.57 -15.81
C ALA A 34 13.58 14.81 -16.95
N ARG A 35 13.48 15.32 -18.19
CA ARG A 35 14.03 14.64 -19.38
C ARG A 35 15.55 14.48 -19.29
N GLY A 36 16.02 13.24 -19.47
CA GLY A 36 17.44 12.87 -19.39
C GLY A 36 17.91 12.55 -17.97
N GLU A 37 17.08 12.77 -16.95
CA GLU A 37 17.42 12.42 -15.57
C GLU A 37 17.26 10.93 -15.26
N THR A 38 17.92 10.50 -14.17
CA THR A 38 17.78 9.15 -13.62
C THR A 38 17.14 9.25 -12.24
N VAL A 39 16.07 8.48 -12.01
CA VAL A 39 15.40 8.34 -10.72
C VAL A 39 15.81 7.02 -10.07
N TYR A 40 16.44 7.07 -8.91
CA TYR A 40 16.71 5.91 -8.07
C TYR A 40 15.49 5.66 -7.17
N TRP A 41 14.66 4.67 -7.58
CA TRP A 41 13.47 4.27 -6.84
C TRP A 41 13.82 3.17 -5.85
N ASN A 42 13.90 3.53 -4.57
CA ASN A 42 14.13 2.60 -3.47
C ASN A 42 12.79 1.93 -3.13
N ALA A 43 12.67 0.67 -3.50
CA ALA A 43 11.44 -0.11 -3.41
C ALA A 43 11.72 -1.53 -2.91
N TRP A 44 10.77 -2.10 -2.17
CA TRP A 44 10.84 -3.50 -1.76
C TRP A 44 11.03 -4.42 -2.96
N GLY A 45 12.02 -5.30 -2.87
CA GLY A 45 12.47 -6.15 -3.98
C GLY A 45 12.23 -7.65 -3.78
N GLY A 46 11.45 -8.04 -2.76
CA GLY A 46 11.27 -9.43 -2.36
C GLY A 46 10.34 -10.26 -3.24
N ASP A 47 9.65 -9.66 -4.23
CA ASP A 47 8.77 -10.38 -5.14
C ASP A 47 9.11 -10.14 -6.62
N GLY A 48 9.16 -11.22 -7.40
CA GLY A 48 9.54 -11.17 -8.81
C GLY A 48 8.54 -10.40 -9.69
N ARG A 49 7.24 -10.46 -9.40
CA ARG A 49 6.19 -9.73 -10.14
C ARG A 49 6.30 -8.22 -9.92
N THR A 50 6.52 -7.83 -8.66
CA THR A 50 6.77 -6.43 -8.30
C THR A 50 7.99 -5.87 -9.03
N ASN A 51 9.09 -6.63 -9.05
CA ASN A 51 10.29 -6.22 -9.77
C ASN A 51 10.05 -6.10 -11.28
N ALA A 52 9.34 -7.06 -11.88
CA ALA A 52 8.99 -7.01 -13.31
C ALA A 52 8.07 -5.82 -13.66
N PHE A 53 7.12 -5.47 -12.78
CA PHE A 53 6.31 -4.27 -12.94
C PHE A 53 7.15 -2.99 -12.89
N ILE A 54 8.10 -2.88 -11.96
CA ILE A 54 9.01 -1.73 -11.88
C ILE A 54 9.92 -1.65 -13.11
N ASP A 55 10.38 -2.78 -13.65
CA ASP A 55 11.14 -2.84 -14.90
C ASP A 55 10.30 -2.34 -16.09
N TRP A 56 9.02 -2.72 -16.16
CA TRP A 56 8.08 -2.18 -17.15
C TRP A 56 7.87 -0.67 -16.99
N VAL A 57 7.67 -0.20 -15.76
CA VAL A 57 7.58 1.24 -15.46
C VAL A 57 8.82 1.98 -15.96
N SER A 58 10.02 1.41 -15.77
CA SER A 58 11.27 2.01 -16.26
C SER A 58 11.28 2.14 -17.79
N GLN A 59 10.82 1.12 -18.53
CA GLN A 59 10.73 1.15 -19.98
C GLN A 59 9.74 2.21 -20.46
N GLU A 60 8.57 2.30 -19.85
CA GLU A 60 7.54 3.29 -20.19
C GLU A 60 7.99 4.73 -19.89
N MET A 61 8.62 4.95 -18.74
CA MET A 61 9.16 6.25 -18.36
C MET A 61 10.24 6.72 -19.33
N GLN A 62 11.13 5.83 -19.74
CA GLN A 62 12.13 6.12 -20.76
C GLN A 62 11.49 6.45 -22.11
N ALA A 63 10.52 5.66 -22.54
CA ALA A 63 9.87 5.83 -23.86
C ALA A 63 9.03 7.12 -23.92
N ARG A 64 8.26 7.42 -22.88
CA ARG A 64 7.31 8.56 -22.88
C ARG A 64 7.95 9.88 -22.46
N TYR A 65 8.83 9.85 -21.46
CA TYR A 65 9.35 11.06 -20.82
C TYR A 65 10.87 11.24 -20.97
N GLY A 66 11.60 10.22 -21.44
CA GLY A 66 13.07 10.24 -21.49
C GLY A 66 13.70 10.20 -20.11
N VAL A 67 12.99 9.65 -19.11
CA VAL A 67 13.46 9.48 -17.72
C VAL A 67 13.89 8.03 -17.51
N THR A 68 15.11 7.84 -17.03
CA THR A 68 15.59 6.50 -16.63
C THR A 68 15.15 6.21 -15.19
N VAL A 69 14.47 5.08 -14.95
CA VAL A 69 14.15 4.64 -13.60
C VAL A 69 15.02 3.44 -13.23
N ARG A 70 15.66 3.48 -12.07
CA ARG A 70 16.47 2.39 -11.54
C ARG A 70 15.93 1.96 -10.18
N GLN A 71 15.42 0.74 -10.12
CA GLN A 71 15.03 0.16 -8.82
C GLN A 71 16.28 -0.10 -7.97
N VAL A 72 16.28 0.42 -6.75
CA VAL A 72 17.17 0.00 -5.67
C VAL A 72 16.36 -0.92 -4.76
N LYS A 73 16.64 -2.22 -4.85
CA LYS A 73 15.88 -3.25 -4.12
C LYS A 73 16.21 -3.18 -2.63
N LEU A 74 15.17 -3.02 -1.83
CA LEU A 74 15.25 -3.04 -0.37
C LEU A 74 14.66 -4.35 0.16
N SER A 75 15.20 -4.82 1.28
CA SER A 75 14.55 -5.86 2.09
C SER A 75 13.45 -5.25 2.96
N ASP A 76 13.69 -4.02 3.48
CA ASP A 76 12.73 -3.23 4.24
C ASP A 76 12.92 -1.73 3.95
N THR A 77 11.83 -0.96 3.95
CA THR A 77 11.84 0.49 3.68
C THR A 77 12.66 1.29 4.71
N SER A 78 12.82 0.79 5.93
CA SER A 78 13.64 1.43 6.98
C SER A 78 15.11 1.61 6.58
N GLU A 79 15.64 0.81 5.66
CA GLU A 79 16.96 0.98 5.10
C GLU A 79 17.10 2.32 4.37
N ALA A 80 16.09 2.71 3.58
CA ALA A 80 16.06 4.01 2.89
C ALA A 80 15.91 5.16 3.89
N VAL A 81 15.03 5.02 4.88
CA VAL A 81 14.84 6.03 5.95
C VAL A 81 16.15 6.28 6.70
N THR A 82 16.85 5.22 7.09
CA THR A 82 18.15 5.29 7.77
C THR A 82 19.19 6.01 6.91
N ARG A 83 19.22 5.73 5.61
CA ARG A 83 20.14 6.37 4.67
C ARG A 83 19.88 7.87 4.55
N VAL A 84 18.63 8.29 4.34
CA VAL A 84 18.27 9.72 4.26
C VAL A 84 18.60 10.45 5.57
N LEU A 85 18.34 9.83 6.71
CA LEU A 85 18.69 10.38 8.02
C LEU A 85 20.22 10.53 8.18
N ALA A 86 21.00 9.55 7.77
CA ALA A 86 22.47 9.62 7.80
C ALA A 86 23.00 10.73 6.88
N GLU A 87 22.41 10.89 5.69
CA GLU A 87 22.75 11.98 4.75
C GLU A 87 22.47 13.35 5.37
N LYS A 88 21.31 13.52 6.01
CA LYS A 88 20.98 14.76 6.75
C LYS A 88 21.97 15.05 7.85
N THR A 89 22.32 14.04 8.64
CA THR A 89 23.31 14.19 9.72
C THR A 89 24.68 14.58 9.20
N ALA A 90 25.04 14.11 7.99
CA ALA A 90 26.28 14.46 7.31
C ALA A 90 26.23 15.82 6.56
N GLY A 91 25.13 16.57 6.65
CA GLY A 91 24.94 17.86 5.96
C GLY A 91 24.76 17.76 4.44
N ARG A 92 24.35 16.60 3.92
CA ARG A 92 24.07 16.38 2.49
C ARG A 92 22.65 16.77 2.14
N ASP A 93 22.40 18.09 2.06
CA ASP A 93 21.04 18.63 1.92
C ASP A 93 20.56 18.74 0.46
N LYS A 94 21.40 18.48 -0.53
CA LYS A 94 21.07 18.64 -1.97
C LYS A 94 21.40 17.44 -2.85
N ASP A 95 22.37 16.64 -2.48
CA ASP A 95 22.91 15.56 -3.30
C ASP A 95 22.62 14.20 -2.62
N GLY A 96 21.35 13.97 -2.30
CA GLY A 96 20.88 12.70 -1.75
C GLY A 96 21.04 11.56 -2.75
N SER A 97 21.19 10.35 -2.24
CA SER A 97 21.36 9.15 -3.06
C SER A 97 20.02 8.46 -3.42
N ILE A 98 18.90 9.01 -2.97
CA ILE A 98 17.57 8.44 -3.14
C ILE A 98 16.64 9.50 -3.73
N ASP A 99 15.90 9.14 -4.79
CA ASP A 99 14.98 10.08 -5.44
C ASP A 99 13.52 9.76 -5.15
N LEU A 100 13.17 8.49 -5.04
CA LEU A 100 11.83 8.06 -4.72
C LEU A 100 11.89 6.85 -3.77
N ILE A 101 10.99 6.80 -2.79
CA ILE A 101 10.86 5.70 -1.84
C ILE A 101 9.45 5.15 -1.92
N TRP A 102 9.28 3.81 -2.03
CA TRP A 102 8.03 3.17 -1.69
C TRP A 102 7.91 3.11 -0.18
N ILE A 103 6.91 3.76 0.38
CA ILE A 103 6.82 4.03 1.81
C ILE A 103 5.39 3.89 2.31
N ASN A 104 5.23 3.61 3.60
CA ASN A 104 4.02 3.77 4.38
C ASN A 104 4.30 3.66 5.89
N GLY A 105 3.29 3.92 6.71
CA GLY A 105 3.23 3.61 8.14
C GLY A 105 4.36 4.21 8.99
N PRO A 106 5.05 3.40 9.80
CA PRO A 106 6.11 3.89 10.69
C PRO A 106 7.24 4.62 9.96
N ASN A 107 7.54 4.20 8.72
CA ASN A 107 8.57 4.82 7.89
C ASN A 107 8.16 6.23 7.44
N PHE A 108 6.91 6.41 7.00
CA PHE A 108 6.36 7.72 6.65
C PHE A 108 6.33 8.65 7.87
N LEU A 109 5.78 8.19 8.99
CA LEU A 109 5.77 8.96 10.25
C LEU A 109 7.19 9.40 10.65
N SER A 110 8.17 8.50 10.58
CA SER A 110 9.57 8.82 10.91
C SER A 110 10.14 9.88 9.99
N MET A 111 9.93 9.77 8.66
CA MET A 111 10.44 10.76 7.72
C MET A 111 9.73 12.10 7.86
N LYS A 112 8.40 12.10 7.99
CA LYS A 112 7.60 13.32 8.14
C LYS A 112 7.97 14.09 9.41
N SER A 113 8.02 13.43 10.55
CA SER A 113 8.34 14.06 11.84
C SER A 113 9.75 14.64 11.93
N LYS A 114 10.70 14.10 11.14
CA LYS A 114 12.11 14.58 11.11
C LYS A 114 12.38 15.57 9.97
N GLY A 115 11.35 15.94 9.16
CA GLY A 115 11.52 16.83 8.02
C GLY A 115 12.47 16.25 6.96
N LEU A 116 12.29 14.97 6.64
CA LEU A 116 13.10 14.24 5.64
C LEU A 116 12.40 14.12 4.29
N LEU A 117 11.20 14.68 4.12
CA LEU A 117 10.41 14.63 2.91
C LEU A 117 10.42 15.95 2.16
N TYR A 118 10.37 15.86 0.83
CA TYR A 118 10.07 16.97 -0.05
C TYR A 118 8.55 17.04 -0.25
N GLY A 119 7.99 18.22 -0.13
CA GLY A 119 6.55 18.42 -0.36
C GLY A 119 6.01 19.68 0.32
N PRO A 120 4.66 19.88 0.21
CA PRO A 120 3.71 19.02 -0.50
C PRO A 120 3.96 18.98 -2.01
N PHE A 121 3.94 17.81 -2.63
CA PHE A 121 4.15 17.66 -4.07
C PHE A 121 2.98 16.93 -4.78
N ALA A 122 2.26 16.07 -4.06
CA ALA A 122 1.25 15.19 -4.65
C ALA A 122 0.11 15.97 -5.30
N ASP A 123 -0.31 17.10 -4.71
CA ASP A 123 -1.37 17.96 -5.24
C ASP A 123 -0.99 18.63 -6.57
N ALA A 124 0.30 18.71 -6.89
CA ALA A 124 0.78 19.25 -8.16
C ALA A 124 0.78 18.22 -9.31
N LEU A 125 0.52 16.94 -9.01
CA LEU A 125 0.49 15.87 -10.01
C LEU A 125 -0.83 15.91 -10.82
N PRO A 126 -0.80 16.01 -12.16
CA PRO A 126 -2.02 16.07 -12.97
C PRO A 126 -2.99 14.89 -12.76
N ASN A 127 -2.45 13.69 -12.50
CA ASN A 127 -3.27 12.48 -12.34
C ASN A 127 -3.82 12.29 -10.92
N ILE A 128 -3.42 13.12 -9.94
CA ILE A 128 -3.98 13.08 -8.57
C ILE A 128 -5.50 13.29 -8.58
N ARG A 129 -6.03 14.01 -9.58
CA ARG A 129 -7.46 14.23 -9.78
C ARG A 129 -8.29 12.96 -9.89
N PHE A 130 -7.68 11.85 -10.32
CA PHE A 130 -8.35 10.56 -10.44
C PHE A 130 -8.39 9.76 -9.14
N VAL A 131 -7.57 10.12 -8.15
CA VAL A 131 -7.49 9.40 -6.89
C VAL A 131 -8.80 9.49 -6.11
N ASP A 132 -9.25 8.36 -5.56
CA ASP A 132 -10.40 8.29 -4.66
C ASP A 132 -10.00 8.75 -3.25
N THR A 133 -10.27 9.98 -2.95
CA THR A 133 -10.03 10.58 -1.63
C THR A 133 -11.28 10.60 -0.73
N THR A 134 -12.39 10.07 -1.22
CA THR A 134 -13.71 10.14 -0.55
C THR A 134 -14.09 8.80 0.06
N THR A 135 -14.05 7.72 -0.73
CA THR A 135 -14.46 6.39 -0.27
C THR A 135 -13.27 5.55 0.23
N LYS A 136 -12.04 5.88 -0.22
CA LYS A 136 -10.80 5.20 0.17
C LYS A 136 -9.96 6.13 1.04
N GLN A 137 -10.34 6.23 2.31
CA GLN A 137 -9.66 7.12 3.27
C GLN A 137 -8.16 6.83 3.41
N SER A 138 -7.74 5.59 3.20
CA SER A 138 -6.33 5.21 3.20
C SER A 138 -5.49 5.88 2.11
N ASN A 139 -6.10 6.53 1.11
CA ASN A 139 -5.35 7.30 0.11
C ASN A 139 -4.90 8.69 0.61
N VAL A 140 -5.45 9.15 1.74
CA VAL A 140 -5.17 10.47 2.34
C VAL A 140 -4.73 10.39 3.80
N ILE A 141 -4.80 9.18 4.39
CA ILE A 141 -4.37 8.90 5.76
C ILE A 141 -3.51 7.63 5.72
N ASP A 142 -2.24 7.77 6.07
CA ASP A 142 -1.31 6.64 6.19
C ASP A 142 -1.15 6.26 7.67
N PHE A 143 -1.68 5.10 8.08
CA PHE A 143 -1.66 4.61 9.47
C PHE A 143 -2.03 5.71 10.48
N THR A 144 -3.17 6.31 10.32
CA THR A 144 -3.69 7.42 11.13
C THR A 144 -3.00 8.79 10.93
N ILE A 145 -1.92 8.86 10.15
CA ILE A 145 -1.16 10.08 9.89
C ILE A 145 -1.67 10.73 8.58
N PRO A 146 -2.16 11.99 8.61
CA PRO A 146 -2.54 12.69 7.38
C PRO A 146 -1.38 12.80 6.41
N VAL A 147 -1.63 12.48 5.13
CA VAL A 147 -0.63 12.47 4.06
C VAL A 147 -0.14 13.89 3.74
N GLU A 148 -1.05 14.88 3.71
CA GLU A 148 -0.77 16.31 3.47
C GLU A 148 0.07 16.58 2.22
N GLY A 149 -0.12 15.77 1.17
CA GLY A 149 0.61 15.89 -0.09
C GLY A 149 2.11 15.54 -0.05
N MET A 150 2.60 14.98 1.08
CA MET A 150 4.00 14.59 1.25
C MET A 150 4.35 13.25 0.61
N GLU A 151 3.35 12.49 0.21
CA GLU A 151 3.45 11.23 -0.52
C GLU A 151 2.29 11.07 -1.49
N SER A 152 2.46 10.26 -2.53
CA SER A 152 1.47 9.99 -3.57
C SER A 152 1.04 8.53 -3.51
N PRO A 153 -0.28 8.22 -3.45
CA PRO A 153 -0.75 6.84 -3.45
C PRO A 153 -0.52 6.19 -4.80
N TRP A 154 -0.26 4.86 -4.86
CA TRP A 154 -0.12 4.19 -6.14
C TRP A 154 -0.74 2.79 -6.21
N ARG A 155 -1.02 2.13 -5.08
CA ARG A 155 -1.75 0.86 -5.03
C ARG A 155 -2.50 0.69 -3.73
N LEU A 156 -3.66 0.04 -3.78
CA LEU A 156 -4.37 -0.41 -2.59
C LEU A 156 -3.89 -1.79 -2.18
N ALA A 157 -3.93 -2.01 -0.89
CA ALA A 157 -3.63 -3.28 -0.27
C ALA A 157 -4.69 -3.58 0.80
N GLN A 158 -5.02 -4.86 0.98
CA GLN A 158 -5.89 -5.33 2.06
C GLN A 158 -5.40 -6.69 2.52
N PHE A 159 -5.34 -6.88 3.83
CA PHE A 159 -4.95 -8.14 4.43
C PHE A 159 -5.98 -9.22 4.12
N VAL A 160 -5.53 -10.31 3.56
CA VAL A 160 -6.35 -11.45 3.17
C VAL A 160 -5.68 -12.75 3.54
N PHE A 161 -6.47 -13.79 3.59
CA PHE A 161 -6.04 -15.15 3.78
C PHE A 161 -6.19 -15.94 2.48
N ILE A 162 -5.23 -16.80 2.20
CA ILE A 162 -5.22 -17.69 1.04
C ILE A 162 -5.27 -19.12 1.56
N TYR A 163 -6.20 -19.93 1.07
CA TYR A 163 -6.28 -21.33 1.45
C TYR A 163 -6.40 -22.25 0.22
N ASP A 164 -5.93 -23.48 0.36
CA ASP A 164 -6.13 -24.52 -0.65
C ASP A 164 -7.48 -25.21 -0.42
N SER A 165 -8.48 -24.92 -1.26
CA SER A 165 -9.83 -25.48 -1.15
C SER A 165 -9.90 -26.99 -1.41
N ALA A 166 -8.85 -27.60 -1.95
CA ALA A 166 -8.73 -29.06 -2.05
C ALA A 166 -8.50 -29.70 -0.67
N ARG A 167 -7.83 -28.98 0.24
CA ARG A 167 -7.43 -29.47 1.57
C ARG A 167 -8.30 -28.91 2.68
N VAL A 168 -8.64 -27.62 2.65
CA VAL A 168 -9.44 -26.92 3.66
C VAL A 168 -10.89 -26.85 3.20
N LYS A 169 -11.82 -27.46 3.95
CA LYS A 169 -13.24 -27.39 3.65
C LYS A 169 -13.92 -26.19 4.30
N GLU A 170 -13.50 -25.86 5.51
CA GLU A 170 -13.99 -24.73 6.29
C GLU A 170 -12.79 -23.96 6.83
N ALA A 171 -12.54 -22.78 6.26
CA ALA A 171 -11.49 -21.89 6.71
C ALA A 171 -11.96 -21.09 7.95
N PRO A 172 -11.04 -20.69 8.86
CA PRO A 172 -11.41 -19.86 10.01
C PRO A 172 -11.74 -18.43 9.53
N HIS A 173 -12.87 -17.88 10.01
CA HIS A 173 -13.34 -16.56 9.60
C HIS A 173 -13.25 -15.48 10.69
N THR A 174 -12.72 -15.83 11.86
CA THR A 174 -12.41 -14.90 12.96
C THR A 174 -11.05 -15.25 13.58
N ILE A 175 -10.44 -14.32 14.27
CA ILE A 175 -9.18 -14.58 14.98
C ILE A 175 -9.34 -15.69 16.06
N PRO A 176 -10.41 -15.72 16.86
CA PRO A 176 -10.66 -16.87 17.74
C PRO A 176 -10.79 -18.23 17.00
N ASP A 177 -11.39 -18.25 15.80
CA ASP A 177 -11.53 -19.47 15.02
C ASP A 177 -10.18 -20.05 14.58
N PHE A 178 -9.19 -19.19 14.33
CA PHE A 178 -7.82 -19.65 14.01
C PHE A 178 -7.23 -20.49 15.13
N LEU A 179 -7.48 -20.17 16.39
CA LEU A 179 -7.01 -20.99 17.51
C LEU A 179 -7.65 -22.38 17.51
N THR A 180 -8.95 -22.43 17.25
CA THR A 180 -9.71 -23.69 17.18
C THR A 180 -9.25 -24.52 15.99
N TRP A 181 -9.15 -23.87 14.81
CA TRP A 181 -8.72 -24.53 13.58
C TRP A 181 -7.26 -25.05 13.68
N ALA A 182 -6.33 -24.25 14.19
CA ALA A 182 -4.93 -24.62 14.30
C ALA A 182 -4.72 -25.78 15.29
N LYS A 183 -5.50 -25.84 16.39
CA LYS A 183 -5.48 -26.98 17.32
C LYS A 183 -5.99 -28.27 16.68
N ALA A 184 -6.97 -28.19 15.79
CA ALA A 184 -7.48 -29.33 15.03
C ALA A 184 -6.55 -29.75 13.88
N HIS A 185 -5.70 -28.83 13.40
CA HIS A 185 -4.80 -29.03 12.25
C HIS A 185 -3.38 -28.56 12.61
N PRO A 186 -2.70 -29.19 13.60
CA PRO A 186 -1.41 -28.73 14.09
C PRO A 186 -0.36 -28.72 12.96
N GLY A 187 0.41 -27.65 12.89
CA GLY A 187 1.45 -27.44 11.89
C GLY A 187 0.95 -26.97 10.52
N ARG A 188 -0.38 -26.81 10.32
CA ARG A 188 -0.95 -26.49 9.00
C ARG A 188 -1.16 -24.99 8.75
N PHE A 189 -0.77 -24.14 9.69
CA PHE A 189 -0.82 -22.69 9.60
C PHE A 189 0.45 -22.08 10.20
N THR A 190 0.88 -20.94 9.66
CA THR A 190 1.93 -20.08 10.22
C THR A 190 1.72 -18.65 9.76
N HIS A 191 2.60 -17.77 10.18
CA HIS A 191 2.77 -16.41 9.65
C HIS A 191 4.25 -16.15 9.44
N PRO A 192 4.65 -15.17 8.61
CA PRO A 192 6.04 -14.74 8.51
C PRO A 192 6.59 -14.22 9.86
N ASP A 193 7.91 -14.17 9.97
CA ASP A 193 8.56 -13.50 11.11
C ASP A 193 7.99 -12.09 11.28
N VAL A 194 7.84 -11.63 12.52
CA VAL A 194 7.19 -10.34 12.81
C VAL A 194 8.01 -9.11 12.39
N HIS A 195 9.28 -9.29 12.03
CA HIS A 195 10.09 -8.24 11.41
C HIS A 195 9.76 -8.07 9.92
N ASP A 196 9.12 -9.08 9.30
CA ASP A 196 8.45 -8.91 8.00
C ASP A 196 7.09 -8.23 8.21
N PHE A 197 6.73 -7.33 7.29
CA PHE A 197 5.48 -6.57 7.35
C PHE A 197 4.24 -7.46 7.51
N MET A 198 4.22 -8.64 6.85
CA MET A 198 3.10 -9.57 6.91
C MET A 198 2.95 -10.21 8.29
N GLY A 199 4.03 -10.60 8.93
CA GLY A 199 3.99 -11.12 10.30
C GLY A 199 3.50 -10.10 11.30
N ALA A 200 4.00 -8.87 11.24
CA ALA A 200 3.50 -7.76 12.06
C ALA A 200 2.02 -7.46 11.78
N THR A 201 1.58 -7.53 10.49
CA THR A 201 0.19 -7.28 10.11
C THR A 201 -0.76 -8.36 10.64
N PHE A 202 -0.36 -9.62 10.65
CA PHE A 202 -1.15 -10.69 11.28
C PHE A 202 -1.40 -10.40 12.77
N LEU A 203 -0.37 -9.97 13.51
CA LEU A 203 -0.52 -9.61 14.93
C LEU A 203 -1.38 -8.35 15.10
N LYS A 204 -1.27 -7.34 14.23
CA LYS A 204 -2.14 -6.16 14.26
C LYS A 204 -3.61 -6.53 14.00
N GLN A 205 -3.85 -7.40 13.01
CA GLN A 205 -5.19 -7.92 12.72
C GLN A 205 -5.78 -8.65 13.93
N ALA A 206 -4.97 -9.49 14.55
CA ALA A 206 -5.40 -10.19 15.77
C ALA A 206 -5.67 -9.22 16.94
N LEU A 207 -4.83 -8.20 17.11
CA LEU A 207 -5.04 -7.17 18.13
C LEU A 207 -6.36 -6.41 17.91
N LEU A 208 -6.65 -5.98 16.67
CA LEU A 208 -7.88 -5.25 16.34
C LEU A 208 -9.15 -6.02 16.70
N GLU A 209 -9.14 -7.34 16.51
CA GLU A 209 -10.30 -8.18 16.81
C GLU A 209 -10.39 -8.59 18.29
N LEU A 210 -9.26 -8.71 18.96
CA LEU A 210 -9.20 -9.22 20.34
C LEU A 210 -9.24 -8.12 21.41
N THR A 211 -8.86 -6.88 21.07
CA THR A 211 -8.88 -5.78 22.03
C THR A 211 -10.32 -5.37 22.36
N PRO A 212 -10.62 -5.05 23.63
CA PRO A 212 -11.94 -4.55 24.01
C PRO A 212 -12.23 -3.13 23.51
N ASP A 213 -11.20 -2.35 23.15
CA ASP A 213 -11.30 -0.97 22.66
C ASP A 213 -10.47 -0.76 21.40
N PRO A 214 -10.99 -1.09 20.19
CA PRO A 214 -10.28 -0.88 18.93
C PRO A 214 -10.01 0.59 18.61
N GLU A 215 -10.85 1.52 19.06
CA GLU A 215 -10.67 2.95 18.81
C GLU A 215 -9.38 3.49 19.46
N ARG A 216 -8.99 2.91 20.59
CA ARG A 216 -7.71 3.23 21.25
C ARG A 216 -6.50 3.02 20.35
N LEU A 217 -6.59 2.08 19.42
CA LEU A 217 -5.49 1.76 18.49
C LEU A 217 -5.27 2.83 17.42
N GLN A 218 -6.21 3.77 17.26
CA GLN A 218 -6.06 4.90 16.35
C GLN A 218 -5.19 6.03 16.94
N HIS A 219 -4.78 5.91 18.19
CA HIS A 219 -3.93 6.87 18.92
C HIS A 219 -2.56 6.24 19.25
N PRO A 220 -1.52 7.05 19.52
CA PRO A 220 -0.22 6.54 19.94
C PRO A 220 -0.33 5.58 21.12
N ALA A 221 0.42 4.49 21.07
CA ALA A 221 0.52 3.54 22.16
C ALA A 221 1.38 4.14 23.28
N ASP A 222 0.83 4.37 24.45
CA ASP A 222 1.59 4.63 25.69
C ASP A 222 1.78 3.35 26.50
N ASP A 223 2.59 3.41 27.58
CA ASP A 223 2.96 2.20 28.32
C ASP A 223 1.79 1.56 29.06
N ALA A 224 0.91 2.36 29.64
CA ALA A 224 -0.22 1.86 30.40
C ALA A 224 -1.27 1.19 29.49
N ASP A 225 -1.59 1.85 28.39
CA ASP A 225 -2.57 1.37 27.43
C ASP A 225 -2.06 0.16 26.65
N PHE A 226 -0.77 0.13 26.29
CA PHE A 226 -0.19 -0.97 25.53
C PHE A 226 -0.36 -2.31 26.25
N ALA A 227 -0.02 -2.37 27.54
CA ALA A 227 -0.13 -3.61 28.31
C ALA A 227 -1.58 -4.10 28.39
N ALA A 228 -2.53 -3.20 28.66
CA ALA A 228 -3.94 -3.54 28.77
C ALA A 228 -4.55 -3.97 27.43
N ALA A 229 -4.29 -3.21 26.36
CA ALA A 229 -4.83 -3.48 25.02
C ALA A 229 -4.28 -4.78 24.41
N THR A 230 -3.00 -5.10 24.68
CA THR A 230 -2.35 -6.28 24.08
C THR A 230 -2.47 -7.55 24.93
N ALA A 231 -2.92 -7.48 26.18
CA ALA A 231 -3.06 -8.67 27.03
C ALA A 231 -3.91 -9.79 26.38
N PRO A 232 -5.09 -9.53 25.77
CA PRO A 232 -5.86 -10.56 25.09
C PRO A 232 -5.12 -11.17 23.88
N LEU A 233 -4.39 -10.34 23.11
CA LEU A 233 -3.56 -10.80 22.00
C LEU A 233 -2.52 -11.82 22.46
N TRP A 234 -1.76 -11.48 23.50
CA TRP A 234 -0.70 -12.37 23.99
C TRP A 234 -1.26 -13.65 24.59
N ALA A 235 -2.35 -13.58 25.34
CA ALA A 235 -3.03 -14.78 25.86
C ALA A 235 -3.51 -15.70 24.73
N TRP A 236 -4.07 -15.15 23.66
CA TRP A 236 -4.48 -15.90 22.49
C TRP A 236 -3.27 -16.48 21.74
N TYR A 237 -2.23 -15.68 21.51
CA TYR A 237 -1.07 -16.08 20.73
C TYR A 237 -0.25 -17.19 21.44
N GLU A 238 -0.12 -17.12 22.75
CA GLU A 238 0.54 -18.18 23.55
C GLU A 238 -0.17 -19.53 23.41
N ASN A 239 -1.50 -19.52 23.27
CA ASN A 239 -2.29 -20.72 23.03
C ASN A 239 -2.24 -21.18 21.57
N LEU A 240 -2.09 -20.28 20.59
CA LEU A 240 -1.99 -20.59 19.16
C LEU A 240 -0.62 -21.16 18.80
N ARG A 241 0.44 -20.54 19.30
CA ARG A 241 1.83 -20.77 18.89
C ARG A 241 2.25 -22.24 18.85
N PRO A 242 1.96 -23.11 19.84
CA PRO A 242 2.33 -24.51 19.81
C PRO A 242 1.68 -25.31 18.66
N SER A 243 0.60 -24.81 18.08
CA SER A 243 -0.12 -25.41 16.95
C SER A 243 0.33 -24.88 15.59
N LEU A 244 1.21 -23.87 15.55
CA LEU A 244 1.76 -23.33 14.30
C LEU A 244 2.74 -24.31 13.67
N TRP A 245 3.03 -24.13 12.40
CA TRP A 245 4.10 -24.83 11.68
C TRP A 245 5.40 -24.84 12.50
N ARG A 246 6.04 -26.00 12.59
CA ARG A 246 7.21 -26.24 13.45
C ARG A 246 7.03 -25.81 14.92
N GLU A 247 5.79 -26.00 15.42
CA GLU A 247 5.44 -25.67 16.81
C GLU A 247 5.69 -24.19 17.17
N GLY A 248 5.64 -23.28 16.17
CA GLY A 248 5.93 -21.85 16.38
C GLY A 248 7.36 -21.57 16.88
N LYS A 249 8.31 -22.45 16.61
CA LYS A 249 9.74 -22.27 16.94
C LYS A 249 10.52 -21.67 15.78
N GLN A 250 9.99 -21.74 14.58
CA GLN A 250 10.54 -21.17 13.36
C GLN A 250 9.41 -20.54 12.55
N PHE A 251 9.75 -19.49 11.82
CA PHE A 251 8.81 -18.72 10.99
C PHE A 251 9.44 -18.52 9.61
N PRO A 252 8.63 -18.51 8.52
CA PRO A 252 9.16 -18.11 7.21
C PRO A 252 9.65 -16.66 7.28
N ALA A 253 10.74 -16.38 6.60
CA ALA A 253 11.40 -15.08 6.65
C ALA A 253 10.59 -13.95 5.99
N SER A 254 9.60 -14.29 5.13
CA SER A 254 8.83 -13.30 4.37
C SER A 254 7.53 -13.92 3.82
N GLY A 255 6.61 -13.07 3.35
CA GLY A 255 5.41 -13.53 2.65
C GLY A 255 5.69 -14.46 1.46
N PRO A 256 6.64 -14.18 0.55
CA PRO A 256 7.03 -15.12 -0.50
C PRO A 256 7.53 -16.48 0.03
N ALA A 257 8.23 -16.52 1.15
CA ALA A 257 8.66 -17.77 1.77
C ALA A 257 7.47 -18.56 2.36
N GLU A 258 6.49 -17.87 2.95
CA GLU A 258 5.23 -18.48 3.41
C GLU A 258 4.41 -19.04 2.25
N ARG A 259 4.28 -18.28 1.15
CA ARG A 259 3.63 -18.74 -0.09
C ARG A 259 4.25 -20.03 -0.62
N GLN A 260 5.58 -20.18 -0.53
CA GLN A 260 6.25 -21.41 -0.93
C GLN A 260 5.82 -22.60 -0.05
N LEU A 261 5.69 -22.42 1.27
CA LEU A 261 5.17 -23.45 2.17
C LEU A 261 3.74 -23.87 1.80
N LEU A 262 2.90 -22.92 1.40
CA LEU A 262 1.54 -23.20 0.92
C LEU A 262 1.56 -24.00 -0.37
N ASN A 263 2.42 -23.63 -1.33
CA ASN A 263 2.60 -24.36 -2.58
C ASN A 263 3.09 -25.80 -2.35
N ASP A 264 4.06 -25.97 -1.48
CA ASP A 264 4.62 -27.29 -1.15
C ASP A 264 3.68 -28.14 -0.29
N GLY A 265 2.59 -27.54 0.19
CA GLY A 265 1.58 -28.20 1.03
C GLY A 265 2.10 -28.47 2.44
N GLU A 266 3.09 -27.74 2.93
CA GLU A 266 3.50 -27.77 4.32
C GLU A 266 2.49 -27.05 5.21
N ILE A 267 1.85 -26.00 4.69
CA ILE A 267 0.71 -25.30 5.32
C ILE A 267 -0.51 -25.35 4.39
N ASP A 268 -1.68 -25.09 4.93
CA ASP A 268 -2.95 -25.10 4.19
C ASP A 268 -3.59 -23.71 4.08
N ILE A 269 -3.17 -22.78 4.94
CA ILE A 269 -3.61 -21.38 4.95
C ILE A 269 -2.35 -20.50 5.00
N GLY A 270 -2.27 -19.51 4.11
CA GLY A 270 -1.25 -18.49 4.05
C GLY A 270 -1.86 -17.09 4.10
N LEU A 271 -1.01 -16.09 4.18
CA LEU A 271 -1.34 -14.68 4.33
C LEU A 271 -0.93 -13.89 3.09
N SER A 272 -1.67 -12.83 2.78
CA SER A 272 -1.25 -11.82 1.80
C SER A 272 -1.77 -10.44 2.17
N PHE A 273 -1.04 -9.41 1.76
CA PHE A 273 -1.54 -8.02 1.78
C PHE A 273 -1.97 -7.54 0.38
N ASP A 274 -1.98 -8.47 -0.58
CA ASP A 274 -2.47 -8.26 -1.93
C ASP A 274 -3.65 -9.19 -2.20
N PRO A 275 -4.90 -8.69 -2.27
CA PRO A 275 -6.07 -9.51 -2.46
C PRO A 275 -6.05 -10.35 -3.76
N ALA A 276 -5.32 -9.94 -4.77
CA ALA A 276 -5.19 -10.68 -6.03
C ALA A 276 -4.02 -11.68 -6.05
N GLU A 277 -3.24 -11.80 -4.98
CA GLU A 277 -2.05 -12.65 -4.97
C GLU A 277 -2.35 -14.11 -5.30
N ALA A 278 -3.40 -14.68 -4.72
CA ALA A 278 -3.79 -16.07 -5.01
C ALA A 278 -4.11 -16.26 -6.50
N ALA A 279 -4.86 -15.30 -7.10
CA ALA A 279 -5.21 -15.32 -8.50
C ALA A 279 -3.98 -15.20 -9.41
N ALA A 280 -3.11 -14.22 -9.14
CA ALA A 280 -1.89 -14.00 -9.90
C ALA A 280 -0.89 -15.16 -9.75
N SER A 281 -0.75 -15.71 -8.54
CA SER A 281 0.14 -16.84 -8.27
C SER A 281 -0.37 -18.14 -8.89
N SER A 282 -1.69 -18.40 -8.89
CA SER A 282 -2.26 -19.55 -9.59
C SER A 282 -2.14 -19.41 -11.10
N GLN A 283 -2.29 -18.20 -11.63
CA GLN A 283 -2.13 -17.91 -13.06
C GLN A 283 -0.70 -18.16 -13.53
N SER A 284 0.30 -17.84 -12.72
CA SER A 284 1.73 -18.06 -13.02
C SER A 284 2.27 -19.42 -12.60
N GLY A 285 1.44 -20.29 -12.02
CA GLY A 285 1.85 -21.63 -11.58
C GLY A 285 2.66 -21.66 -10.27
N LEU A 286 2.69 -20.56 -9.52
CA LEU A 286 3.33 -20.47 -8.20
C LEU A 286 2.44 -21.00 -7.06
N LEU A 287 1.15 -21.17 -7.32
CA LEU A 287 0.18 -21.81 -6.42
C LEU A 287 -0.76 -22.73 -7.22
N PRO A 288 -1.34 -23.76 -6.59
CA PRO A 288 -2.31 -24.63 -7.26
C PRO A 288 -3.60 -23.88 -7.63
N GLN A 289 -4.32 -24.38 -8.65
CA GLN A 289 -5.57 -23.77 -9.13
C GLN A 289 -6.72 -23.86 -8.09
N SER A 290 -6.56 -24.69 -7.06
CA SER A 290 -7.50 -24.87 -5.96
C SER A 290 -7.47 -23.76 -4.91
N VAL A 291 -6.47 -22.85 -4.94
CA VAL A 291 -6.39 -21.76 -3.97
C VAL A 291 -7.56 -20.78 -4.10
N ARG A 292 -7.96 -20.23 -2.96
CA ARG A 292 -9.00 -19.21 -2.85
C ARG A 292 -8.57 -18.15 -1.87
N THR A 293 -9.04 -16.92 -2.09
CA THR A 293 -8.82 -15.77 -1.20
C THR A 293 -10.06 -15.51 -0.36
N TYR A 294 -9.88 -15.15 0.91
CA TYR A 294 -10.95 -14.69 1.78
C TYR A 294 -10.47 -13.65 2.78
N ALA A 295 -11.41 -12.91 3.36
CA ALA A 295 -11.19 -11.99 4.47
C ALA A 295 -12.00 -12.45 5.70
N LEU A 296 -11.66 -11.91 6.88
CA LEU A 296 -12.38 -12.22 8.11
C LEU A 296 -13.77 -11.55 8.14
N SER A 297 -14.70 -12.17 8.82
CA SER A 297 -16.10 -11.70 8.92
C SER A 297 -16.23 -10.29 9.51
N GLY A 298 -15.34 -9.90 10.45
CA GLY A 298 -15.27 -8.56 11.04
C GLY A 298 -14.59 -7.52 10.14
N GLY A 299 -14.05 -7.95 9.02
CA GLY A 299 -13.20 -7.15 8.13
C GLY A 299 -11.71 -7.39 8.37
N THR A 300 -10.89 -6.88 7.47
CA THR A 300 -9.43 -6.98 7.56
C THR A 300 -8.75 -5.63 7.31
N ILE A 301 -7.57 -5.46 7.86
CA ILE A 301 -6.76 -4.24 7.70
C ILE A 301 -6.54 -3.98 6.21
N GLY A 302 -6.74 -2.73 5.79
CA GLY A 302 -6.35 -2.26 4.47
C GLY A 302 -5.64 -0.94 4.55
N ASN A 303 -4.68 -0.75 3.66
CA ASN A 303 -3.95 0.50 3.54
C ASN A 303 -3.62 0.82 2.07
N THR A 304 -2.90 1.89 1.89
CA THR A 304 -2.38 2.32 0.60
C THR A 304 -0.86 2.26 0.62
N SER A 305 -0.27 1.80 -0.47
CA SER A 305 1.15 1.98 -0.72
C SER A 305 1.39 3.33 -1.37
N PHE A 306 2.38 4.05 -0.89
CA PHE A 306 2.72 5.38 -1.36
C PHE A 306 4.13 5.43 -1.95
N VAL A 307 4.39 6.51 -2.68
CA VAL A 307 5.74 6.95 -3.03
C VAL A 307 5.99 8.34 -2.48
N ALA A 308 7.15 8.55 -1.88
CA ALA A 308 7.58 9.82 -1.33
C ALA A 308 8.96 10.22 -1.86
N ILE A 309 9.21 11.52 -1.92
CA ILE A 309 10.46 12.10 -2.40
C ILE A 309 11.26 12.58 -1.18
N PRO A 310 12.51 12.15 -0.98
CA PRO A 310 13.37 12.71 0.05
C PRO A 310 13.65 14.20 -0.17
N TYR A 311 13.77 14.96 0.93
CA TYR A 311 14.01 16.40 0.90
C TYR A 311 15.25 16.81 0.11
N ASN A 312 16.29 15.98 0.10
CA ASN A 312 17.60 16.18 -0.50
C ASN A 312 17.78 15.51 -1.87
N SER A 313 16.73 14.92 -2.46
CA SER A 313 16.82 14.35 -3.81
C SER A 313 17.26 15.41 -4.82
N PRO A 314 18.24 15.13 -5.69
CA PRO A 314 18.61 16.03 -6.77
C PRO A 314 17.63 15.99 -7.96
N HIS A 315 16.81 14.91 -8.10
CA HIS A 315 15.96 14.62 -9.26
C HIS A 315 14.46 14.72 -8.95
N LYS A 316 14.04 15.76 -8.19
CA LYS A 316 12.64 15.93 -7.71
C LYS A 316 11.64 16.00 -8.87
N ASP A 317 11.96 16.72 -9.96
CA ASP A 317 11.06 16.85 -11.12
C ASP A 317 10.83 15.48 -11.80
N ALA A 318 11.87 14.68 -11.95
CA ALA A 318 11.76 13.31 -12.52
C ALA A 318 11.05 12.36 -11.56
N ALA A 319 11.25 12.47 -10.24
CA ALA A 319 10.51 11.71 -9.25
C ALA A 319 9.00 12.06 -9.25
N MET A 320 8.65 13.35 -9.40
CA MET A 320 7.25 13.78 -9.59
C MET A 320 6.65 13.23 -10.89
N ALA A 321 7.41 13.22 -12.00
CA ALA A 321 6.95 12.62 -13.25
C ALA A 321 6.66 11.12 -13.10
N LEU A 322 7.51 10.39 -12.38
CA LEU A 322 7.29 8.97 -12.06
C LEU A 322 6.06 8.78 -11.14
N ALA A 323 5.92 9.58 -10.09
CA ALA A 323 4.76 9.52 -9.20
C ALA A 323 3.44 9.77 -9.96
N ASN A 324 3.44 10.77 -10.87
CA ASN A 324 2.29 11.04 -11.73
C ASN A 324 1.99 9.89 -12.71
N PHE A 325 3.02 9.25 -13.27
CA PHE A 325 2.88 8.10 -14.15
C PHE A 325 2.24 6.90 -13.44
N LEU A 326 2.61 6.66 -12.19
CA LEU A 326 2.00 5.60 -11.37
C LEU A 326 0.49 5.82 -11.12
N LEU A 327 -0.01 7.05 -11.22
CA LEU A 327 -1.43 7.41 -11.10
C LEU A 327 -2.16 7.43 -12.46
N ASP A 328 -1.48 7.18 -13.58
CA ASP A 328 -2.13 7.15 -14.88
C ASP A 328 -3.13 5.99 -14.97
N PRO A 329 -4.39 6.19 -15.44
CA PRO A 329 -5.39 5.13 -15.52
C PRO A 329 -4.95 3.88 -16.28
N ALA A 330 -4.17 4.02 -17.36
CA ALA A 330 -3.65 2.87 -18.09
C ALA A 330 -2.57 2.13 -17.30
N THR A 331 -1.70 2.86 -16.59
CA THR A 331 -0.71 2.28 -15.68
C THR A 331 -1.38 1.54 -14.52
N GLN A 332 -2.42 2.13 -13.94
CA GLN A 332 -3.19 1.50 -12.86
C GLN A 332 -3.94 0.25 -13.34
N ALA A 333 -4.54 0.26 -14.52
CA ALA A 333 -5.16 -0.92 -15.11
C ALA A 333 -4.12 -2.01 -15.40
N HIS A 334 -2.96 -1.65 -15.93
CA HIS A 334 -1.86 -2.59 -16.14
C HIS A 334 -1.36 -3.20 -14.82
N ALA A 335 -1.24 -2.40 -13.76
CA ALA A 335 -0.88 -2.89 -12.43
C ALA A 335 -1.97 -3.82 -11.84
N GLN A 336 -3.25 -3.59 -12.14
CA GLN A 336 -4.35 -4.43 -11.64
C GLN A 336 -4.49 -5.76 -12.41
N ASP A 337 -3.91 -5.89 -13.59
CA ASP A 337 -3.92 -7.17 -14.32
C ASP A 337 -3.21 -8.27 -13.51
N ILE A 338 -3.92 -9.36 -13.24
CA ILE A 338 -3.38 -10.52 -12.48
C ILE A 338 -2.22 -11.23 -13.18
N ARG A 339 -2.05 -11.01 -14.48
CA ARG A 339 -0.90 -11.51 -15.26
C ARG A 339 0.36 -10.65 -15.06
N VAL A 340 0.20 -9.45 -14.49
CA VAL A 340 1.25 -8.47 -14.23
C VAL A 340 1.53 -8.39 -12.73
N LEU A 341 0.79 -7.55 -12.00
CA LEU A 341 0.99 -7.34 -10.57
C LEU A 341 -0.23 -7.78 -9.75
N GLY A 342 -1.45 -7.53 -10.25
CA GLY A 342 -2.70 -7.85 -9.56
C GLY A 342 -3.09 -6.81 -8.50
N SER A 343 -2.46 -5.64 -8.48
CA SER A 343 -2.72 -4.59 -7.48
C SER A 343 -4.03 -3.87 -7.70
N PHE A 344 -4.84 -3.69 -6.66
CA PHE A 344 -6.05 -2.87 -6.76
C PHE A 344 -5.72 -1.38 -6.91
N THR A 345 -6.53 -0.70 -7.74
CA THR A 345 -6.33 0.71 -8.08
C THR A 345 -6.70 1.66 -6.93
N VAL A 346 -5.95 2.74 -6.79
CA VAL A 346 -6.26 3.87 -5.91
C VAL A 346 -7.27 4.85 -6.53
N LEU A 347 -7.64 4.65 -7.80
CA LEU A 347 -8.45 5.59 -8.55
C LEU A 347 -9.95 5.45 -8.26
N ASP A 348 -10.67 6.52 -8.50
CA ASP A 348 -12.12 6.61 -8.47
C ASP A 348 -12.67 6.43 -9.89
N PHE A 349 -13.44 5.38 -10.10
CA PHE A 349 -14.05 5.10 -11.40
C PHE A 349 -14.97 6.23 -11.88
N LEU A 350 -15.62 6.97 -10.97
CA LEU A 350 -16.49 8.08 -11.31
C LEU A 350 -15.75 9.30 -11.88
N LYS A 351 -14.43 9.39 -11.64
CA LYS A 351 -13.58 10.47 -12.16
C LYS A 351 -12.94 10.13 -13.50
N MET A 352 -13.10 8.89 -13.99
CA MET A 352 -12.51 8.40 -15.24
C MET A 352 -13.51 8.47 -16.41
N SER A 353 -12.99 8.67 -17.62
CA SER A 353 -13.81 8.55 -18.83
C SER A 353 -14.27 7.10 -19.07
N PRO A 354 -15.33 6.87 -19.87
CA PRO A 354 -15.77 5.52 -20.22
C PRO A 354 -14.65 4.66 -20.86
N GLU A 355 -13.78 5.25 -21.65
CA GLU A 355 -12.64 4.56 -22.29
C GLU A 355 -11.61 4.13 -21.24
N GLN A 356 -11.36 4.98 -20.23
CA GLN A 356 -10.47 4.65 -19.13
C GLN A 356 -11.07 3.56 -18.23
N GLN A 357 -12.38 3.62 -17.92
CA GLN A 357 -13.07 2.58 -17.16
C GLN A 357 -13.02 1.22 -17.88
N LYS A 358 -13.11 1.22 -19.21
CA LYS A 358 -13.03 0.02 -20.02
C LYS A 358 -11.70 -0.72 -19.86
N LEU A 359 -10.58 -0.03 -19.61
CA LEU A 359 -9.28 -0.66 -19.36
C LEU A 359 -9.35 -1.64 -18.19
N PHE A 360 -10.14 -1.31 -17.16
CA PHE A 360 -10.33 -2.17 -15.98
C PHE A 360 -11.40 -3.25 -16.23
N ALA A 361 -12.45 -2.95 -16.98
CA ALA A 361 -13.52 -3.89 -17.28
C ALA A 361 -13.03 -5.07 -18.16
N ASP A 362 -12.02 -4.84 -18.98
CA ASP A 362 -11.43 -5.84 -19.88
C ASP A 362 -10.37 -6.72 -19.20
N LEU A 363 -10.08 -6.51 -17.90
CA LEU A 363 -9.08 -7.30 -17.16
C LEU A 363 -9.53 -8.77 -16.98
N PRO A 364 -8.58 -9.73 -16.98
CA PRO A 364 -8.91 -11.13 -16.85
C PRO A 364 -9.51 -11.44 -15.47
N SER A 365 -10.46 -12.35 -15.44
CA SER A 365 -11.02 -12.91 -14.20
C SER A 365 -10.32 -14.22 -13.82
N ASN A 366 -10.36 -14.56 -12.52
CA ASN A 366 -9.81 -15.80 -11.97
C ASN A 366 -10.66 -16.23 -10.77
N PRO A 367 -10.95 -17.52 -10.56
CA PRO A 367 -11.73 -17.98 -9.40
C PRO A 367 -11.13 -17.65 -8.02
N ALA A 368 -9.81 -17.42 -7.96
CA ALA A 368 -9.13 -17.02 -6.73
C ALA A 368 -9.12 -15.50 -6.52
N LEU A 369 -9.55 -14.69 -7.52
CA LEU A 369 -9.70 -13.24 -7.37
C LEU A 369 -10.95 -12.95 -6.55
N PRO A 370 -10.82 -12.33 -5.36
CA PRO A 370 -11.97 -12.08 -4.51
C PRO A 370 -12.87 -10.98 -5.08
N THR A 371 -14.17 -11.13 -4.86
CA THR A 371 -15.14 -10.04 -5.09
C THR A 371 -15.12 -9.07 -3.91
N ASN A 372 -15.69 -7.87 -4.09
CA ASN A 372 -15.87 -6.92 -2.99
C ASN A 372 -16.68 -7.53 -1.82
N ALA A 373 -17.64 -8.42 -2.11
CA ALA A 373 -18.41 -9.13 -1.08
C ALA A 373 -17.53 -10.09 -0.25
N VAL A 374 -16.54 -10.72 -0.86
CA VAL A 374 -15.57 -11.60 -0.17
C VAL A 374 -14.56 -10.78 0.63
N LEU A 375 -14.12 -9.63 0.12
CA LEU A 375 -13.20 -8.74 0.83
C LEU A 375 -13.86 -8.07 2.04
N GLY A 376 -15.17 -7.84 1.99
CA GLY A 376 -15.92 -7.28 3.10
C GLY A 376 -15.45 -5.89 3.54
N LYS A 377 -15.49 -5.65 4.86
CA LYS A 377 -15.12 -4.36 5.45
C LYS A 377 -13.60 -4.20 5.49
N VAL A 378 -13.11 -3.04 5.04
CA VAL A 378 -11.72 -2.61 5.25
C VAL A 378 -11.61 -1.96 6.64
N LEU A 379 -10.72 -2.48 7.47
CA LEU A 379 -10.37 -1.88 8.76
C LEU A 379 -9.20 -0.92 8.58
N LEU A 380 -9.21 0.16 9.35
CA LEU A 380 -8.10 1.11 9.37
C LEU A 380 -6.88 0.48 10.04
N GLU A 381 -5.71 0.88 9.59
CA GLU A 381 -4.45 0.55 10.25
C GLU A 381 -4.41 1.21 11.64
N PRO A 382 -3.91 0.53 12.68
CA PRO A 382 -3.58 1.17 13.94
C PRO A 382 -2.51 2.25 13.77
N HIS A 383 -2.42 3.17 14.74
CA HIS A 383 -1.32 4.15 14.78
C HIS A 383 0.04 3.43 14.68
N PRO A 384 1.02 3.96 13.92
CA PRO A 384 2.29 3.28 13.62
C PRO A 384 3.03 2.74 14.85
N SER A 385 2.91 3.41 16.00
CA SER A 385 3.56 2.98 17.24
C SER A 385 3.11 1.61 17.75
N TRP A 386 1.88 1.17 17.42
CA TRP A 386 1.41 -0.17 17.80
C TRP A 386 2.20 -1.26 17.08
N MET A 387 2.43 -1.09 15.76
CA MET A 387 3.22 -2.05 15.00
C MET A 387 4.63 -2.19 15.59
N THR A 388 5.31 -1.07 15.82
CA THR A 388 6.65 -1.07 16.40
C THR A 388 6.68 -1.81 17.75
N ARG A 389 5.79 -1.44 18.68
CA ARG A 389 5.76 -2.02 20.02
C ARG A 389 5.34 -3.48 20.05
N ILE A 390 4.41 -3.90 19.18
CA ILE A 390 4.02 -5.31 19.04
C ILE A 390 5.22 -6.16 18.59
N THR A 391 5.97 -5.67 17.59
CA THR A 391 7.16 -6.35 17.09
C THR A 391 8.24 -6.48 18.17
N GLU A 392 8.52 -5.41 18.91
CA GLU A 392 9.46 -5.41 20.03
C GLU A 392 9.04 -6.39 21.14
N GLU A 393 7.76 -6.34 21.53
CA GLU A 393 7.23 -7.21 22.59
C GLU A 393 7.20 -8.68 22.18
N TRP A 394 6.85 -8.98 20.93
CA TRP A 394 6.91 -10.34 20.40
C TRP A 394 8.36 -10.87 20.41
N THR A 395 9.31 -10.04 19.96
CA THR A 395 10.73 -10.39 19.95
C THR A 395 11.22 -10.68 21.36
N ARG A 396 10.87 -9.83 22.33
CA ARG A 396 11.21 -10.01 23.75
C ARG A 396 10.66 -11.31 24.33
N ARG A 397 9.45 -11.73 23.92
CA ARG A 397 8.78 -12.93 24.44
C ARG A 397 9.30 -14.22 23.82
N TYR A 398 9.60 -14.23 22.53
CA TYR A 398 9.70 -15.46 21.75
C TYR A 398 11.05 -15.66 21.04
N VAL A 399 11.86 -14.63 20.87
CA VAL A 399 13.24 -14.74 20.35
C VAL A 399 14.21 -14.76 21.53
N ARG A 400 14.93 -15.87 21.65
CA ARG A 400 15.96 -16.06 22.70
C ARG A 400 17.35 -16.08 22.08
#